data_d92fdcc78773c74f439faa9584ffa5e8
#
_entry.id   d92fdcc78773c74f439faa9584ffa5e8
#
_cell.length_a   1.000
_cell.length_b   1.000
_cell.length_c   1.000
_cell.angle_alpha   90.00
_cell.angle_beta   90.00
_cell.angle_gamma   90.00
#
_symmetry.space_group_name_H-M   'P 1'
#
loop_
_entity.id
_entity.type
_entity.pdbx_description
1 polymer ?
#
loop_
_entity_poly.entity_id
_entity_poly.type
_entity_poly.pdbx_seq_one_letter_code
_entity_poly.pdbx_strand_id
1 'polypeptide(L)' 'MVDNEKFEGVVVWFGPKEGYGFISWSKNGVQQKDMFFHYSDIVCEGFKTLFKEQKVSFGIGVNKHGKPKAIEIVVLKH' A
#
# COMPACT_ATOMS: atom_id res chain seq x y z
N MET A 1 -22.71 6.13 3.60
CA MET A 1 -22.02 5.93 2.32
C MET A 1 -20.54 5.69 2.55
N VAL A 2 -20.00 4.68 1.91
CA VAL A 2 -18.59 4.36 2.07
C VAL A 2 -17.74 5.32 1.23
N ASP A 3 -16.73 5.88 1.85
CA ASP A 3 -15.78 6.72 1.15
C ASP A 3 -14.73 5.83 0.54
N ASN A 4 -14.71 5.74 -0.79
CA ASN A 4 -13.77 4.90 -1.52
C ASN A 4 -12.56 5.68 -2.01
N GLU A 5 -12.15 6.65 -1.23
CA GLU A 5 -11.01 7.46 -1.59
C GLU A 5 -9.77 6.59 -1.75
N LYS A 6 -9.07 6.78 -2.86
CA LYS A 6 -7.82 6.07 -3.15
C LYS A 6 -6.68 7.05 -3.22
N PHE A 7 -5.53 6.59 -2.79
CA PHE A 7 -4.30 7.38 -2.82
C PHE A 7 -3.30 6.66 -3.71
N GLU A 8 -2.31 7.40 -4.18
CA GLU A 8 -1.25 6.82 -4.98
C GLU A 8 0.07 6.95 -4.25
N GLY A 9 0.91 5.96 -4.41
CA GLY A 9 2.21 5.96 -3.80
C GLY A 9 3.19 5.09 -4.55
N VAL A 10 4.38 4.96 -4.00
CA VAL A 10 5.48 4.20 -4.60
C VAL A 10 5.99 3.23 -3.55
N VAL A 11 6.19 1.98 -3.95
CA VAL A 11 6.72 0.97 -3.03
C VAL A 11 8.14 1.32 -2.64
N VAL A 12 8.37 1.48 -1.35
CA VAL A 12 9.72 1.74 -0.82
C VAL A 12 10.46 0.43 -0.64
N TRP A 13 9.76 -0.57 -0.11
CA TRP A 13 10.36 -1.86 0.17
C TRP A 13 9.26 -2.88 0.40
N PHE A 14 9.52 -4.10 0.00
CA PHE A 14 8.65 -5.24 0.29
C PHE A 14 9.52 -6.45 0.56
N GLY A 15 9.28 -7.11 1.68
CA GLY A 15 9.98 -8.33 2.05
C GLY A 15 9.11 -9.55 1.79
N PRO A 16 9.41 -10.33 0.73
CA PRO A 16 8.59 -11.52 0.44
C PRO A 16 8.58 -12.55 1.56
N LYS A 17 9.68 -12.67 2.26
CA LYS A 17 9.76 -13.59 3.41
C LYS A 17 9.05 -13.04 4.62
N GLU A 18 9.17 -11.74 4.84
CA GLU A 18 8.56 -11.07 5.98
C GLU A 18 7.05 -10.93 5.81
N GLY A 19 6.61 -10.78 4.55
CA GLY A 19 5.20 -10.64 4.24
C GLY A 19 4.63 -9.25 4.41
N TYR A 20 5.49 -8.23 4.48
CA TYR A 20 5.03 -6.84 4.63
C TYR A 20 5.99 -5.89 3.92
N GLY A 21 5.54 -4.64 3.80
CA GLY A 21 6.34 -3.62 3.18
C GLY A 21 5.84 -2.23 3.49
N PHE A 22 6.37 -1.25 2.79
CA PHE A 22 6.06 0.16 3.00
C PHE A 22 5.87 0.88 1.68
N ILE A 23 4.97 1.87 1.69
CA ILE A 23 4.65 2.70 0.55
C ILE A 23 4.92 4.15 0.92
N SER A 24 5.69 4.85 0.08
CA SER A 24 5.90 6.28 0.22
C SER A 24 4.76 6.99 -0.52
N TRP A 25 4.13 7.97 0.11
CA TRP A 25 2.98 8.64 -0.47
C TRP A 25 2.86 10.06 0.05
N SER A 26 2.06 10.85 -0.65
CA SER A 26 1.77 12.21 -0.22
C SER A 26 0.28 12.47 -0.34
N LYS A 27 -0.18 13.43 0.43
CA LYS A 27 -1.59 13.83 0.44
C LYS A 27 -1.65 15.32 0.25
N ASN A 28 -2.39 15.74 -0.79
CA ASN A 28 -2.51 17.16 -1.13
C ASN A 28 -1.14 17.85 -1.26
N GLY A 29 -0.19 17.13 -1.86
CA GLY A 29 1.15 17.67 -2.06
C GLY A 29 2.06 17.62 -0.85
N VAL A 30 1.60 17.07 0.26
CA VAL A 30 2.37 16.96 1.50
C VAL A 30 2.81 15.52 1.70
N GLN A 31 4.13 15.33 1.83
CA GLN A 31 4.70 14.00 2.05
C GLN A 31 4.23 13.46 3.41
N GLN A 32 3.70 12.24 3.39
CA GLN A 32 3.22 11.58 4.59
C GLN A 32 4.25 10.55 5.07
N LYS A 33 4.03 10.03 6.27
CA LYS A 33 4.84 8.89 6.74
C LYS A 33 4.58 7.70 5.85
N ASP A 34 5.60 6.86 5.65
CA ASP A 34 5.46 5.65 4.86
C ASP A 34 4.33 4.80 5.42
N MET A 35 3.50 4.28 4.51
CA MET A 35 2.34 3.49 4.90
C MET A 35 2.72 2.01 4.92
N PHE A 36 2.49 1.36 6.06
CA PHE A 36 2.68 -0.07 6.21
C PHE A 36 1.62 -0.84 5.44
N PHE A 37 1.99 -1.98 4.87
CA PHE A 37 1.03 -2.91 4.29
C PHE A 37 1.49 -4.35 4.49
N HIS A 38 0.53 -5.26 4.47
CA HIS A 38 0.77 -6.70 4.53
C HIS A 38 0.48 -7.28 3.15
N TYR A 39 1.15 -8.40 2.80
CA TYR A 39 0.96 -8.97 1.47
C TYR A 39 -0.50 -9.30 1.16
N SER A 40 -1.29 -9.61 2.20
CA SER A 40 -2.71 -9.90 2.01
C SER A 40 -3.52 -8.70 1.55
N ASP A 41 -2.94 -7.50 1.66
CA ASP A 41 -3.60 -6.28 1.20
C ASP A 41 -3.37 -6.00 -0.28
N ILE A 42 -2.55 -6.82 -0.94
CA ILE A 42 -2.26 -6.65 -2.37
C ILE A 42 -3.37 -7.32 -3.18
N VAL A 43 -3.98 -6.56 -4.07
CA VAL A 43 -5.03 -7.09 -4.96
C VAL A 43 -4.38 -7.49 -6.28
N CYS A 44 -4.24 -8.80 -6.49
CA CYS A 44 -3.72 -9.30 -7.74
C CYS A 44 -4.08 -10.77 -7.88
N GLU A 45 -4.00 -11.27 -9.11
CA GLU A 45 -4.17 -12.69 -9.36
C GLU A 45 -2.81 -13.37 -9.27
N GLY A 46 -2.80 -14.57 -8.67
CA GLY A 46 -1.58 -15.34 -8.56
C GLY A 46 -0.69 -14.88 -7.43
N PHE A 47 0.58 -14.77 -7.70
CA PHE A 47 1.60 -14.49 -6.68
C PHE A 47 1.54 -13.04 -6.22
N LYS A 48 1.33 -12.84 -4.92
CA LYS A 48 1.19 -11.50 -4.34
C LYS A 48 2.57 -10.96 -3.96
N THR A 49 3.12 -10.12 -4.81
CA THR A 49 4.41 -9.50 -4.55
C THR A 49 4.46 -8.10 -5.15
N LEU A 50 5.30 -7.26 -4.58
CA LEU A 50 5.55 -5.92 -5.10
C LEU A 50 7.04 -5.72 -5.20
N PHE A 51 7.45 -4.86 -6.12
CA PHE A 51 8.85 -4.51 -6.30
C PHE A 51 9.07 -3.06 -5.94
N LYS A 52 10.29 -2.77 -5.49
CA LYS A 52 10.70 -1.42 -5.16
C LYS A 52 10.43 -0.48 -6.34
N GLU A 53 9.91 0.71 -6.03
CA GLU A 53 9.62 1.78 -6.98
C GLU A 53 8.42 1.53 -7.88
N GLN A 54 7.66 0.47 -7.67
CA GLN A 54 6.40 0.30 -8.38
C GLN A 54 5.38 1.32 -7.91
N LYS A 55 4.63 1.87 -8.86
CA LYS A 55 3.56 2.81 -8.54
C LYS A 55 2.28 2.02 -8.25
N VAL A 56 1.64 2.36 -7.15
CA VAL A 56 0.44 1.65 -6.69
C VAL A 56 -0.63 2.63 -6.26
N SER A 57 -1.88 2.17 -6.30
CA SER A 57 -2.97 2.86 -5.62
C SER A 57 -3.37 2.03 -4.42
N PHE A 58 -3.90 2.70 -3.40
CA PHE A 58 -4.30 2.00 -2.18
C PHE A 58 -5.34 2.81 -1.43
N GLY A 59 -6.07 2.11 -0.58
CA GLY A 59 -6.93 2.76 0.39
C GLY A 59 -6.26 2.74 1.76
N ILE A 60 -6.84 3.46 2.71
CA ILE A 60 -6.32 3.48 4.07
C ILE A 60 -7.31 2.76 4.97
N GLY A 61 -6.83 1.74 5.68
CA GLY A 61 -7.57 1.04 6.70
C GLY A 61 -6.82 1.09 8.01
N VAL A 62 -7.23 0.27 8.96
CA VAL A 62 -6.54 0.17 10.24
C VAL A 62 -6.24 -1.28 10.52
N ASN A 63 -5.11 -1.52 11.19
CA ASN A 63 -4.78 -2.87 11.62
C ASN A 63 -5.47 -3.17 12.95
N LYS A 64 -5.22 -4.35 13.50
CA LYS A 64 -5.89 -4.77 14.75
C LYS A 64 -5.47 -3.93 15.96
N HIS A 65 -4.40 -3.14 15.82
CA HIS A 65 -3.94 -2.24 16.87
C HIS A 65 -4.43 -0.82 16.67
N GLY A 66 -5.30 -0.59 15.67
CA GLY A 66 -5.84 0.73 15.40
C GLY A 66 -4.90 1.65 14.64
N LYS A 67 -3.80 1.15 14.11
CA LYS A 67 -2.84 1.95 13.35
C LYS A 67 -3.17 1.90 11.87
N PRO A 68 -2.93 3.00 11.13
CA PRO A 68 -3.25 3.02 9.70
C PRO A 68 -2.35 2.08 8.91
N LYS A 69 -2.93 1.51 7.86
CA LYS A 69 -2.19 0.68 6.92
C LYS A 69 -2.81 0.82 5.54
N ALA A 70 -2.04 0.50 4.50
CA ALA A 70 -2.55 0.48 3.15
C ALA A 70 -3.35 -0.79 2.92
N ILE A 71 -4.48 -0.66 2.26
CA ILE A 71 -5.34 -1.79 1.90
C ILE A 71 -5.70 -1.68 0.43
N GLU A 72 -6.16 -2.80 -0.15
CA GLU A 72 -6.61 -2.84 -1.55
C GLU A 72 -5.56 -2.24 -2.48
N ILE A 73 -4.33 -2.72 -2.36
CA ILE A 73 -3.20 -2.21 -3.12
C ILE A 73 -3.25 -2.77 -4.55
N VAL A 74 -3.27 -1.88 -5.53
CA VAL A 74 -3.32 -2.23 -6.94
C VAL A 74 -2.12 -1.59 -7.65
N VAL A 75 -1.38 -2.39 -8.40
CA VAL A 75 -0.24 -1.87 -9.16
C VAL A 75 -0.77 -1.07 -10.34
N LEU A 76 -0.34 0.18 -10.45
CA LEU A 76 -0.73 1.08 -11.52
C LEU A 76 0.18 0.98 -12.72
N LYS A 77 1.44 0.66 -12.48
CA LYS A 77 2.43 0.59 -13.55
C LYS A 77 3.49 -0.44 -13.20
N HIS A 78 3.78 -1.29 -14.15
CA HIS A 78 4.78 -2.34 -13.99
C HIS A 78 6.16 -1.88 -14.45
#